data_1bc34fe88036d6a291cfee3a8884706e
#
_entry.id   1bc34fe88036d6a291cfee3a8884706e
#
_cell.length_a   1.000
_cell.length_b   1.000
_cell.length_c   1.000
_cell.angle_alpha   90.00
_cell.angle_beta   90.00
_cell.angle_gamma   90.00
#
_symmetry.space_group_name_H-M   'P 1'
#
loop_
_entity.id
_entity.type
_entity.pdbx_description
1 polymer ?
#
loop_
_entity_poly.entity_id
_entity_poly.type
_entity_poly.pdbx_seq_one_letter_code
_entity_poly.pdbx_strand_id
1 'polypeptide(L)'
;MEDPDIRDDFRWTDANAIKQGKIGRWMGIDFVENDHVRIRSSYGMSGADVYEIFMFGNEFYGVTELSAHAARIIVHPRGTGGHTDPLEQVSTIGWKAALAARILNENFGVLINCASSRSNAA
;
A
#
# COMPACT_ATOMS: atom_id res chain seq x y z
N MET A 1 -19.15 -6.46 -26.43
CA MET A 1 -18.51 -5.85 -27.57
C MET A 1 -17.32 -5.09 -26.99
N GLU A 2 -16.13 -5.67 -27.02
CA GLU A 2 -14.93 -5.04 -26.50
C GLU A 2 -14.45 -4.00 -27.52
N ASP A 3 -14.25 -2.80 -27.07
CA ASP A 3 -13.69 -1.73 -27.89
C ASP A 3 -12.19 -2.04 -28.10
N PRO A 4 -11.75 -2.26 -29.36
CA PRO A 4 -10.35 -2.61 -29.64
C PRO A 4 -9.38 -1.50 -29.25
N ASP A 5 -9.80 -0.24 -29.25
CA ASP A 5 -8.96 0.91 -28.91
C ASP A 5 -8.60 0.93 -27.40
N ILE A 6 -9.52 0.49 -26.54
CA ILE A 6 -9.25 0.38 -25.10
C ILE A 6 -8.26 -0.74 -24.81
N ARG A 7 -8.33 -1.84 -25.55
CA ARG A 7 -7.44 -2.98 -25.37
C ARG A 7 -6.00 -2.71 -25.78
N ASP A 8 -5.77 -1.89 -26.80
CA ASP A 8 -4.42 -1.58 -27.29
C ASP A 8 -3.70 -0.55 -26.40
N ASP A 9 -4.44 0.32 -25.72
CA ASP A 9 -3.86 1.27 -24.75
C ASP A 9 -3.46 0.59 -23.43
N PHE A 10 -4.07 -0.56 -23.08
CA PHE A 10 -3.71 -1.38 -21.92
C PHE A 10 -2.53 -2.32 -22.22
N ARG A 11 -1.46 -1.82 -22.79
CA ARG A 11 -0.28 -2.62 -23.11
C ARG A 11 0.70 -2.66 -21.94
N TRP A 12 1.13 -3.89 -21.63
CA TRP A 12 2.25 -4.15 -20.73
C TRP A 12 3.55 -3.67 -21.38
N THR A 13 4.04 -2.52 -20.99
CA THR A 13 5.26 -1.93 -21.59
C THR A 13 6.53 -2.34 -20.83
N ASP A 14 6.43 -2.86 -19.59
CA ASP A 14 7.57 -3.15 -18.74
C ASP A 14 7.42 -4.43 -17.91
N ALA A 15 8.42 -5.32 -17.97
CA ALA A 15 8.50 -6.50 -17.12
C ALA A 15 8.58 -6.18 -15.60
N ASN A 16 8.98 -4.95 -15.24
CA ASN A 16 8.99 -4.47 -13.87
C ASN A 16 7.59 -4.05 -13.34
N ALA A 17 6.64 -3.80 -14.22
CA ALA A 17 5.28 -3.43 -13.85
C ALA A 17 4.58 -4.54 -13.05
N ILE A 18 4.82 -5.80 -13.39
CA ILE A 18 4.27 -6.98 -12.71
C ILE A 18 4.71 -7.02 -11.24
N LYS A 19 5.96 -6.65 -10.95
CA LYS A 19 6.52 -6.66 -9.59
C LYS A 19 5.94 -5.56 -8.70
N GLN A 20 5.36 -4.53 -9.29
CA GLN A 20 4.79 -3.38 -8.57
C GLN A 20 3.27 -3.44 -8.45
N GLY A 21 2.62 -4.53 -8.86
CA GLY A 21 1.17 -4.63 -8.87
C GLY A 21 0.49 -3.71 -9.91
N LYS A 22 1.25 -3.22 -10.89
CA LYS A 22 0.73 -2.33 -11.92
C LYS A 22 -0.02 -3.15 -12.97
N ILE A 23 -1.33 -2.89 -13.13
CA ILE A 23 -2.18 -3.58 -14.10
C ILE A 23 -1.97 -3.01 -15.50
N GLY A 24 -1.85 -1.70 -15.63
CA GLY A 24 -1.68 -1.03 -16.90
C GLY A 24 -1.71 0.48 -16.78
N ARG A 25 -1.61 1.16 -17.92
CA ARG A 25 -1.71 2.61 -18.02
C ARG A 25 -2.74 2.96 -19.09
N TRP A 26 -3.67 3.84 -18.75
CA TRP A 26 -4.68 4.34 -19.66
C TRP A 26 -4.89 5.84 -19.47
N MET A 27 -4.90 6.59 -20.56
CA MET A 27 -5.06 8.05 -20.56
C MET A 27 -4.11 8.79 -19.58
N GLY A 28 -2.88 8.29 -19.41
CA GLY A 28 -1.91 8.90 -18.49
C GLY A 28 -2.07 8.49 -17.01
N ILE A 29 -3.06 7.65 -16.68
CA ILE A 29 -3.31 7.14 -15.34
C ILE A 29 -2.72 5.74 -15.22
N ASP A 30 -1.90 5.52 -14.20
CA ASP A 30 -1.37 4.21 -13.84
C ASP A 30 -2.33 3.50 -12.90
N PHE A 31 -2.75 2.29 -13.27
CA PHE A 31 -3.62 1.44 -12.44
C PHE A 31 -2.77 0.43 -11.68
N VAL A 32 -2.94 0.44 -10.36
CA VAL A 32 -2.22 -0.45 -9.44
C VAL A 32 -3.25 -1.22 -8.62
N GLU A 33 -3.13 -2.55 -8.62
CA GLU A 33 -3.94 -3.42 -7.77
C GLU A 33 -3.30 -3.53 -6.38
N ASN A 34 -4.12 -3.40 -5.35
CA ASN A 34 -3.66 -3.50 -3.97
C ASN A 34 -4.73 -4.14 -3.09
N ASP A 35 -4.40 -5.26 -2.47
CA ASP A 35 -5.29 -6.02 -1.57
C ASP A 35 -5.52 -5.34 -0.22
N HIS A 36 -4.74 -4.31 0.11
CA HIS A 36 -4.85 -3.60 1.38
C HIS A 36 -5.87 -2.46 1.36
N VAL A 37 -6.54 -2.24 0.22
CA VAL A 37 -7.59 -1.24 0.12
C VAL A 37 -8.79 -1.66 0.95
N ARG A 38 -9.39 -0.72 1.65
CA ARG A 38 -10.53 -0.97 2.53
C ARG A 38 -11.75 -1.43 1.75
N ILE A 39 -12.34 -2.53 2.21
CA ILE A 39 -13.65 -3.01 1.76
C ILE A 39 -14.67 -2.71 2.86
N ARG A 40 -15.75 -2.05 2.52
CA ARG A 40 -16.87 -1.79 3.43
C ARG A 40 -17.94 -2.84 3.20
N SER A 41 -17.96 -3.85 4.03
CA SER A 41 -18.95 -4.94 3.95
C SER A 41 -20.35 -4.42 4.25
N SER A 42 -21.32 -4.85 3.44
CA SER A 42 -22.76 -4.55 3.60
C SER A 42 -23.11 -3.04 3.62
N TYR A 43 -22.27 -2.18 3.06
CA TYR A 43 -22.51 -0.72 3.04
C TYR A 43 -23.29 -0.27 1.80
N GLY A 44 -23.32 -1.09 0.77
CA GLY A 44 -24.01 -0.82 -0.48
C GLY A 44 -25.52 -1.16 -0.43
N MET A 45 -26.20 -0.81 -1.51
CA MET A 45 -27.63 -1.13 -1.67
C MET A 45 -27.84 -2.65 -1.62
N SER A 46 -28.85 -3.10 -0.88
CA SER A 46 -29.16 -4.52 -0.64
C SER A 46 -28.05 -5.31 0.08
N GLY A 47 -27.19 -4.64 0.85
CA GLY A 47 -26.12 -5.30 1.58
C GLY A 47 -24.90 -5.66 0.72
N ALA A 48 -24.76 -5.04 -0.44
CA ALA A 48 -23.57 -5.25 -1.29
C ALA A 48 -22.31 -4.65 -0.65
N ASP A 49 -21.18 -5.29 -0.89
CA ASP A 49 -19.89 -4.78 -0.48
C ASP A 49 -19.45 -3.61 -1.36
N VAL A 50 -18.87 -2.60 -0.72
CA VAL A 50 -18.38 -1.40 -1.39
C VAL A 50 -16.86 -1.41 -1.37
N TYR A 51 -16.26 -1.29 -2.55
CA TYR A 51 -14.85 -1.22 -2.79
C TYR A 51 -14.42 0.23 -2.97
N GLU A 52 -13.35 0.61 -2.31
CA GLU A 52 -12.79 1.95 -2.38
C GLU A 52 -11.67 1.98 -3.42
N ILE A 53 -11.72 2.94 -4.34
CA ILE A 53 -10.67 3.20 -5.32
C ILE A 53 -10.11 4.58 -5.03
N PHE A 54 -8.81 4.67 -4.84
CA PHE A 54 -8.11 5.93 -4.62
C PHE A 54 -7.46 6.38 -5.93
N MET A 55 -7.83 7.56 -6.40
CA MET A 55 -7.17 8.23 -7.49
C MET A 55 -6.48 9.47 -6.96
N PHE A 56 -5.18 9.60 -7.17
CA PHE A 56 -4.42 10.75 -6.69
C PHE A 56 -3.34 11.14 -7.70
N GLY A 57 -3.08 12.43 -7.75
CA GLY A 57 -2.05 13.01 -8.60
C GLY A 57 -0.74 13.24 -7.85
N ASN A 58 0.19 13.86 -8.55
CA ASN A 58 1.45 14.31 -7.97
C ASN A 58 1.17 15.31 -6.82
N GLU A 59 1.99 15.29 -5.78
CA GLU A 59 1.89 16.18 -4.61
C GLU A 59 0.62 16.01 -3.75
N PHE A 60 -0.13 14.91 -3.93
CA PHE A 60 -1.27 14.62 -3.08
C PHE A 60 -0.86 14.33 -1.64
N TYR A 61 0.15 13.49 -1.45
CA TYR A 61 0.66 13.12 -0.14
C TYR A 61 2.19 13.14 -0.10
N GLY A 62 2.71 13.32 1.10
CA GLY A 62 4.14 13.22 1.37
C GLY A 62 4.43 12.18 2.43
N VAL A 63 5.49 11.46 2.24
CA VAL A 63 6.06 10.53 3.22
C VAL A 63 7.41 11.09 3.65
N THR A 64 7.61 11.22 4.95
CA THR A 64 8.88 11.67 5.50
C THR A 64 9.72 10.47 5.89
N GLU A 65 10.97 10.49 5.48
CA GLU A 65 11.98 9.55 5.92
C GLU A 65 13.05 10.30 6.72
N LEU A 66 13.20 9.94 7.99
CA LEU A 66 14.28 10.49 8.79
C LEU A 66 15.54 9.64 8.59
N SER A 67 16.55 10.19 7.93
CA SER A 67 17.80 9.51 7.65
C SER A 67 18.52 8.99 8.91
N ALA A 68 18.37 9.68 10.05
CA ALA A 68 18.92 9.26 11.35
C ALA A 68 18.08 8.15 12.02
N HIS A 69 16.83 7.94 11.61
CA HIS A 69 15.88 7.00 12.20
C HIS A 69 15.27 6.07 11.15
N ALA A 70 15.98 5.87 10.04
CA ALA A 70 15.63 4.84 9.06
C ALA A 70 15.46 3.48 9.76
N ALA A 71 14.67 2.61 9.17
CA ALA A 71 14.44 1.28 9.70
C ALA A 71 15.77 0.57 9.96
N ARG A 72 16.04 0.22 11.21
CA ARG A 72 17.25 -0.49 11.59
C ARG A 72 16.96 -1.62 12.56
N ILE A 73 17.71 -2.69 12.39
CA ILE A 73 17.69 -3.83 13.28
C ILE A 73 18.79 -3.60 14.33
N ILE A 74 18.44 -3.84 15.59
CA ILE A 74 19.35 -3.77 16.74
C ILE A 74 19.46 -5.17 17.31
N VAL A 75 20.67 -5.70 17.33
CA VAL A 75 20.94 -7.02 17.87
C VAL A 75 21.85 -6.87 19.10
N HIS A 76 21.39 -7.37 20.22
CA HIS A 76 22.19 -7.50 21.42
C HIS A 76 22.57 -8.97 21.60
N PRO A 77 23.82 -9.36 21.33
CA PRO A 77 24.29 -10.71 21.58
C PRO A 77 24.38 -10.99 23.10
N ARG A 78 24.52 -12.25 23.46
CA ARG A 78 24.75 -12.67 24.84
C ARG A 78 25.95 -11.92 25.43
N GLY A 79 25.84 -11.52 26.69
CA GLY A 79 26.88 -10.76 27.38
C GLY A 79 26.77 -9.24 27.22
N THR A 80 25.73 -8.71 26.56
CA THR A 80 25.51 -7.27 26.40
C THR A 80 24.32 -6.73 27.19
N GLY A 81 23.62 -7.59 27.93
CA GLY A 81 22.36 -7.25 28.64
C GLY A 81 22.56 -6.45 29.95
N GLY A 82 23.77 -6.31 30.43
CA GLY A 82 24.07 -5.58 31.66
C GLY A 82 23.23 -6.07 32.86
N HIS A 83 22.62 -5.16 33.62
CA HIS A 83 21.82 -5.49 34.79
C HIS A 83 20.57 -6.35 34.53
N THR A 84 20.09 -6.38 33.29
CA THR A 84 18.87 -7.11 32.92
C THR A 84 19.14 -8.60 32.71
N ASP A 85 20.37 -8.98 32.40
CA ASP A 85 20.77 -10.38 32.20
C ASP A 85 22.13 -10.65 32.86
N PRO A 86 22.16 -10.79 34.20
CA PRO A 86 23.39 -11.00 34.97
C PRO A 86 24.05 -12.35 34.70
N LEU A 87 23.33 -13.31 34.10
CA LEU A 87 23.85 -14.63 33.74
C LEU A 87 24.30 -14.72 32.27
N GLU A 88 24.19 -13.61 31.50
CA GLU A 88 24.58 -13.52 30.10
C GLU A 88 24.00 -14.59 29.17
N GLN A 89 22.76 -15.02 29.46
CA GLN A 89 22.12 -16.14 28.77
C GLN A 89 21.17 -15.71 27.66
N VAL A 90 20.75 -14.45 27.63
CA VAL A 90 19.73 -13.93 26.73
C VAL A 90 20.36 -13.11 25.60
N SER A 91 19.93 -13.35 24.37
CA SER A 91 20.13 -12.46 23.23
C SER A 91 18.82 -11.84 22.82
N THR A 92 18.81 -10.55 22.50
CA THR A 92 17.60 -9.83 22.08
C THR A 92 17.80 -9.22 20.70
N ILE A 93 16.73 -9.29 19.89
CA ILE A 93 16.65 -8.63 18.58
C ILE A 93 15.49 -7.67 18.64
N GLY A 94 15.76 -6.40 18.38
CA GLY A 94 14.77 -5.36 18.25
C GLY A 94 14.87 -4.68 16.89
N TRP A 95 13.80 -4.05 16.46
CA TRP A 95 13.82 -3.18 15.31
C TRP A 95 13.11 -1.86 15.64
N LYS A 96 13.52 -0.80 14.99
CA LYS A 96 12.84 0.48 15.08
C LYS A 96 12.82 1.16 13.72
N ALA A 97 11.72 1.86 13.47
CA ALA A 97 11.57 2.72 12.30
C ALA A 97 10.78 3.96 12.69
N ALA A 98 11.10 5.10 12.10
CA ALA A 98 10.30 6.30 12.20
C ALA A 98 9.79 6.66 10.80
N LEU A 99 8.47 6.71 10.67
CA LEU A 99 7.78 7.01 9.43
C LEU A 99 6.62 7.95 9.74
N ALA A 100 6.43 8.98 8.93
CA ALA A 100 5.24 9.81 8.96
C ALA A 100 4.75 10.05 7.54
N ALA A 101 3.45 9.97 7.34
CA ALA A 101 2.79 10.29 6.08
C ALA A 101 1.68 11.29 6.33
N ARG A 102 1.52 12.25 5.43
CA ARG A 102 0.48 13.26 5.51
C ARG A 102 -0.01 13.65 4.13
N ILE A 103 -1.32 13.91 4.02
CA ILE A 103 -1.92 14.52 2.84
C ILE A 103 -1.47 15.99 2.79
N LEU A 104 -0.90 16.40 1.66
CA LEU A 104 -0.40 17.75 1.43
C LEU A 104 -1.49 18.63 0.79
N ASN A 105 -2.22 18.08 -0.19
CA ASN A 105 -3.28 18.80 -0.87
C ASN A 105 -4.44 17.85 -1.21
N GLU A 106 -5.56 18.03 -0.52
CA GLU A 106 -6.76 17.20 -0.69
C GLU A 106 -7.42 17.35 -2.07
N ASN A 107 -7.18 18.46 -2.77
CA ASN A 107 -7.77 18.70 -4.09
C ASN A 107 -7.16 17.80 -5.19
N PHE A 108 -6.01 17.19 -4.93
CA PHE A 108 -5.33 16.31 -5.89
C PHE A 108 -5.67 14.83 -5.69
N GLY A 109 -6.63 14.52 -4.83
CA GLY A 109 -7.08 13.16 -4.59
C GLY A 109 -8.58 13.02 -4.69
N VAL A 110 -9.04 11.88 -5.21
CA VAL A 110 -10.46 11.51 -5.30
C VAL A 110 -10.63 10.10 -4.77
N LEU A 111 -11.63 9.92 -3.92
CA LEU A 111 -12.07 8.61 -3.45
C LEU A 111 -13.33 8.21 -4.22
N ILE A 112 -13.27 7.08 -4.91
CA ILE A 112 -14.37 6.52 -5.66
C ILE A 112 -14.86 5.28 -4.91
N ASN A 113 -16.15 5.27 -4.56
CA ASN A 113 -16.79 4.12 -3.95
C ASN A 113 -17.60 3.39 -5.01
N CYS A 114 -17.31 2.13 -5.26
CA CYS A 114 -18.07 1.32 -6.21
C CYS A 114 -18.52 0.01 -5.57
N ALA A 115 -19.74 -0.41 -5.89
CA ALA A 115 -20.26 -1.70 -5.53
C ALA A 115 -20.11 -2.64 -6.72
N SER A 116 -19.66 -3.87 -6.46
CA SER A 116 -19.61 -4.92 -7.47
C SER A 116 -20.84 -5.81 -7.37
N SER A 117 -21.47 -6.11 -8.51
CA SER A 117 -22.50 -7.14 -8.59
C SER A 117 -21.91 -8.56 -8.59
N ARG A 118 -20.58 -8.68 -8.68
CA ARG A 118 -19.88 -9.94 -8.61
C ARG A 118 -19.77 -10.33 -7.14
N SER A 119 -20.60 -11.26 -6.69
CA SER A 119 -20.42 -11.84 -5.36
C SER A 119 -19.06 -12.52 -5.30
N ASN A 120 -18.26 -12.19 -4.28
CA ASN A 120 -17.15 -13.05 -3.88
C ASN A 120 -17.78 -14.35 -3.35
N ALA A 121 -18.10 -15.26 -4.26
CA ALA A 121 -18.32 -16.65 -3.89
C ALA A 121 -16.91 -17.19 -3.55
N ALA A 122 -16.57 -17.10 -2.27
CA ALA A 122 -15.46 -17.87 -1.70
C ALA A 122 -15.96 -19.29 -1.43
#